data_2f87f8a754027e6d46e836e5aff244a1
#
_entry.id   2f87f8a754027e6d46e836e5aff244a1
#
_cell.length_a   1.000
_cell.length_b   1.000
_cell.length_c   1.000
_cell.angle_alpha   90.00
_cell.angle_beta   90.00
_cell.angle_gamma   90.00
#
_symmetry.space_group_name_H-M   'P 1'
#
loop_
_entity.id
_entity.type
_entity.pdbx_description
1 polymer ?
#
loop_
_entity_poly.entity_id
_entity_poly.type
_entity_poly.pdbx_seq_one_letter_code
_entity_poly.pdbx_strand_id
1 'polypeptide(L)'
;MKTALTVGVAAAIASAASADITVSLANQTFTGFNFSQIVDYTQFGIVGTLTGAAINVTLDASTSFTYADDLCIYVDIEPLSTAGFLQIGGFSNLSAAQRYFWPNGASSAPGTTSIGSVTLTTALNFTGDKSVDGTIWVGNGYGASGTSGTWTGTITLFGIDAVPVPAPGAIALLGLAGLAGRRRR
;
A
#
# COMPACT_ATOMS: atom_id res chain seq x y z
N MET A 1 -16.59 56.06 12.86
CA MET A 1 -15.51 55.04 12.92
C MET A 1 -16.16 53.68 12.89
N LYS A 2 -15.98 52.91 11.82
CA LYS A 2 -16.48 51.54 11.67
C LYS A 2 -15.32 50.58 11.93
N THR A 3 -15.36 49.91 13.08
CA THR A 3 -14.33 48.89 13.46
C THR A 3 -14.64 47.57 12.70
N ALA A 4 -13.77 47.18 11.79
CA ALA A 4 -13.84 45.86 11.14
C ALA A 4 -13.28 44.81 12.10
N LEU A 5 -14.12 43.87 12.51
CA LEU A 5 -13.73 42.68 13.29
C LEU A 5 -13.19 41.63 12.32
N THR A 6 -11.87 41.44 12.33
CA THR A 6 -11.22 40.38 11.55
C THR A 6 -11.31 39.09 12.36
N VAL A 7 -12.20 38.18 11.96
CA VAL A 7 -12.25 36.80 12.52
C VAL A 7 -11.17 36.00 11.82
N GLY A 8 -10.08 35.77 12.52
CA GLY A 8 -9.03 34.83 12.09
C GLY A 8 -9.53 33.42 12.31
N VAL A 9 -9.79 32.68 11.24
CA VAL A 9 -10.02 31.24 11.27
C VAL A 9 -8.63 30.57 11.42
N ALA A 10 -8.28 30.19 12.64
CA ALA A 10 -7.14 29.30 12.86
C ALA A 10 -7.57 27.90 12.40
N ALA A 11 -7.13 27.46 11.24
CA ALA A 11 -7.21 26.08 10.83
C ALA A 11 -6.25 25.29 11.71
N ALA A 12 -6.77 24.56 12.71
CA ALA A 12 -6.01 23.56 13.42
C ALA A 12 -5.75 22.42 12.42
N ILE A 13 -4.52 22.34 11.95
CA ILE A 13 -4.02 21.15 11.22
C ILE A 13 -3.85 20.10 12.31
N ALA A 14 -4.88 19.27 12.54
CA ALA A 14 -4.70 18.03 13.26
C ALA A 14 -3.78 17.16 12.38
N SER A 15 -2.53 16.95 12.81
CA SER A 15 -1.71 15.89 12.26
C SER A 15 -2.44 14.58 12.59
N ALA A 16 -3.10 13.98 11.62
CA ALA A 16 -3.58 12.62 11.75
C ALA A 16 -2.35 11.77 12.06
N ALA A 17 -2.36 11.07 13.20
CA ALA A 17 -1.40 10.02 13.42
C ALA A 17 -1.59 9.04 12.27
N SER A 18 -0.54 8.81 11.49
CA SER A 18 -0.58 7.88 10.38
C SER A 18 -0.93 6.51 10.95
N ALA A 19 -2.03 5.94 10.52
CA ALA A 19 -2.42 4.59 10.90
C ALA A 19 -1.66 3.61 10.01
N ASP A 20 -1.44 2.38 10.53
CA ASP A 20 -0.82 1.32 9.73
C ASP A 20 -1.90 0.62 8.89
N ILE A 21 -1.59 0.30 7.63
CA ILE A 21 -2.48 -0.53 6.80
C ILE A 21 -2.16 -1.99 7.07
N THR A 22 -3.19 -2.75 7.48
CA THR A 22 -3.08 -4.21 7.60
C THR A 22 -3.91 -4.89 6.51
N VAL A 23 -3.23 -5.72 5.71
CA VAL A 23 -3.82 -6.55 4.66
C VAL A 23 -3.94 -7.98 5.17
N SER A 24 -5.15 -8.53 5.15
CA SER A 24 -5.41 -9.93 5.51
C SER A 24 -5.44 -10.80 4.26
N LEU A 25 -4.70 -11.90 4.30
CA LEU A 25 -4.69 -12.95 3.28
C LEU A 25 -5.46 -14.16 3.82
N ALA A 26 -6.49 -14.59 3.10
CA ALA A 26 -7.30 -15.75 3.45
C ALA A 26 -7.23 -16.78 2.31
N ASN A 27 -6.28 -17.71 2.38
CA ASN A 27 -5.98 -18.67 1.31
C ASN A 27 -5.76 -17.96 -0.05
N GLN A 28 -5.03 -16.84 -0.03
CA GLN A 28 -4.79 -16.08 -1.24
C GLN A 28 -3.72 -16.74 -2.09
N THR A 29 -4.07 -17.11 -3.31
CA THR A 29 -3.15 -17.73 -4.27
C THR A 29 -2.64 -16.72 -5.28
N PHE A 30 -1.32 -16.70 -5.46
CA PHE A 30 -0.65 -15.95 -6.51
C PHE A 30 0.17 -16.91 -7.39
N THR A 31 0.02 -16.82 -8.72
CA THR A 31 0.68 -17.69 -9.69
C THR A 31 1.60 -16.86 -10.58
N GLY A 32 2.85 -17.29 -10.74
CA GLY A 32 3.85 -16.50 -11.47
C GLY A 32 3.99 -15.11 -10.86
N PHE A 33 4.24 -14.10 -11.68
CA PHE A 33 4.28 -12.69 -11.27
C PHE A 33 2.88 -12.04 -11.22
N ASN A 34 1.87 -12.73 -10.67
CA ASN A 34 0.57 -12.11 -10.45
C ASN A 34 0.57 -11.31 -9.16
N PHE A 35 0.12 -10.06 -9.27
CA PHE A 35 0.01 -9.13 -8.15
C PHE A 35 -1.41 -8.57 -8.08
N SER A 36 -1.88 -8.32 -6.87
CA SER A 36 -3.14 -7.65 -6.57
C SER A 36 -2.87 -6.35 -5.81
N GLN A 37 -3.67 -5.33 -6.08
CA GLN A 37 -3.63 -4.08 -5.31
C GLN A 37 -4.08 -4.33 -3.87
N ILE A 38 -3.43 -3.67 -2.92
CA ILE A 38 -3.79 -3.82 -1.49
C ILE A 38 -5.08 -3.10 -1.11
N VAL A 39 -5.46 -2.08 -1.86
CA VAL A 39 -6.72 -1.33 -1.72
C VAL A 39 -7.33 -1.07 -3.11
N ASP A 40 -8.61 -0.79 -3.14
CA ASP A 40 -9.28 -0.30 -4.36
C ASP A 40 -8.97 1.20 -4.56
N TYR A 41 -8.01 1.51 -5.40
CA TYR A 41 -7.59 2.87 -5.70
C TYR A 41 -8.63 3.70 -6.49
N THR A 42 -9.78 3.13 -6.83
CA THR A 42 -10.91 3.92 -7.34
C THR A 42 -11.71 4.56 -6.20
N GLN A 43 -11.60 4.02 -4.99
CA GLN A 43 -12.31 4.44 -3.81
C GLN A 43 -11.39 5.06 -2.75
N PHE A 44 -10.11 4.67 -2.70
CA PHE A 44 -9.16 5.09 -1.69
C PHE A 44 -7.87 5.63 -2.30
N GLY A 45 -7.30 6.64 -1.67
CA GLY A 45 -5.90 7.05 -1.85
C GLY A 45 -5.07 6.57 -0.68
N ILE A 46 -3.78 6.32 -0.89
CA ILE A 46 -2.83 6.07 0.18
C ILE A 46 -2.18 7.39 0.57
N VAL A 47 -2.12 7.69 1.86
CA VAL A 47 -1.45 8.90 2.39
C VAL A 47 -0.52 8.53 3.55
N GLY A 48 0.49 9.36 3.78
CA GLY A 48 1.45 9.18 4.88
C GLY A 48 2.84 8.83 4.40
N THR A 49 3.66 8.29 5.29
CA THR A 49 5.07 7.97 5.02
C THR A 49 5.32 6.51 5.36
N LEU A 50 5.48 5.67 4.34
CA LEU A 50 5.82 4.26 4.52
C LEU A 50 7.25 4.15 5.04
N THR A 51 7.40 3.66 6.27
CA THR A 51 8.69 3.50 6.94
C THR A 51 9.15 2.05 7.04
N GLY A 52 8.27 1.10 6.76
CA GLY A 52 8.56 -0.31 6.81
C GLY A 52 7.34 -1.19 6.63
N ALA A 53 7.54 -2.49 6.74
CA ALA A 53 6.47 -3.46 6.70
C ALA A 53 6.76 -4.65 7.64
N ALA A 54 5.70 -5.31 8.10
CA ALA A 54 5.79 -6.59 8.79
C ALA A 54 4.98 -7.65 8.05
N ILE A 55 5.40 -8.90 8.22
CA ILE A 55 4.74 -10.08 7.68
C ILE A 55 4.50 -11.09 8.82
N ASN A 56 3.33 -11.71 8.81
CA ASN A 56 2.99 -12.87 9.63
C ASN A 56 2.08 -13.77 8.80
N VAL A 57 2.67 -14.62 7.97
CA VAL A 57 1.95 -15.47 7.03
C VAL A 57 2.42 -16.91 7.10
N THR A 58 1.53 -17.82 6.72
CA THR A 58 1.78 -19.23 6.51
C THR A 58 1.62 -19.55 5.03
N LEU A 59 2.54 -20.27 4.45
CA LEU A 59 2.43 -20.86 3.12
C LEU A 59 1.59 -22.14 3.23
N ASP A 60 0.34 -22.08 2.74
CA ASP A 60 -0.60 -23.21 2.83
C ASP A 60 -0.37 -24.24 1.72
N ALA A 61 0.02 -23.76 0.54
CA ALA A 61 0.38 -24.59 -0.60
C ALA A 61 1.43 -23.91 -1.47
N SER A 62 2.26 -24.69 -2.16
CA SER A 62 3.22 -24.18 -3.11
C SER A 62 3.42 -25.12 -4.30
N THR A 63 3.87 -24.56 -5.43
CA THR A 63 4.34 -25.30 -6.60
C THR A 63 5.69 -24.75 -7.05
N SER A 64 6.51 -25.62 -7.67
CA SER A 64 7.77 -25.25 -8.32
C SER A 64 8.69 -24.42 -7.41
N PHE A 65 8.85 -24.85 -6.14
CA PHE A 65 9.76 -24.23 -5.15
C PHE A 65 9.41 -22.78 -4.78
N THR A 66 8.14 -22.37 -4.85
CA THR A 66 7.70 -21.11 -4.26
C THR A 66 7.80 -21.19 -2.75
N TYR A 67 8.54 -20.28 -2.12
CA TYR A 67 8.83 -20.26 -0.68
C TYR A 67 7.85 -19.34 0.07
N ALA A 68 7.77 -19.48 1.39
CA ALA A 68 6.90 -18.62 2.19
C ALA A 68 7.31 -17.15 2.13
N ASP A 69 8.61 -16.84 2.03
CA ASP A 69 9.19 -15.51 1.89
C ASP A 69 9.20 -14.97 0.44
N ASP A 70 8.69 -15.76 -0.51
CA ASP A 70 8.42 -15.25 -1.86
C ASP A 70 7.16 -14.36 -1.94
N LEU A 71 6.35 -14.30 -0.88
CA LEU A 71 5.31 -13.29 -0.81
C LEU A 71 5.95 -11.91 -0.85
N CYS A 72 5.55 -11.11 -1.83
CA CYS A 72 6.22 -9.87 -2.18
C CYS A 72 5.28 -8.69 -2.06
N ILE A 73 5.76 -7.60 -1.44
CA ILE A 73 5.19 -6.26 -1.55
C ILE A 73 5.96 -5.53 -2.64
N TYR A 74 5.25 -4.94 -3.58
CA TYR A 74 5.85 -4.17 -4.67
C TYR A 74 5.16 -2.82 -4.81
N VAL A 75 5.93 -1.75 -4.94
CA VAL A 75 5.41 -0.39 -5.13
C VAL A 75 5.87 0.12 -6.48
N ASP A 76 4.90 0.43 -7.34
CA ASP A 76 5.15 0.93 -8.69
C ASP A 76 3.89 1.65 -9.21
N ILE A 77 4.05 2.52 -10.20
CA ILE A 77 2.91 3.15 -10.89
C ILE A 77 2.08 2.08 -11.62
N GLU A 78 2.73 1.15 -12.29
CA GLU A 78 2.13 -0.05 -12.88
C GLU A 78 2.92 -1.29 -12.44
N PRO A 79 2.27 -2.43 -12.17
CA PRO A 79 2.97 -3.61 -11.67
C PRO A 79 4.00 -4.09 -12.68
N LEU A 80 5.21 -4.32 -12.17
CA LEU A 80 6.34 -4.82 -12.96
C LEU A 80 6.73 -3.92 -14.14
N SER A 81 6.51 -2.62 -14.05
CA SER A 81 7.08 -1.66 -14.98
C SER A 81 8.60 -1.60 -14.81
N THR A 82 9.28 -0.84 -15.65
CA THR A 82 10.75 -0.92 -15.78
C THR A 82 11.55 -0.44 -14.56
N ALA A 83 10.94 0.21 -13.58
CA ALA A 83 11.62 0.75 -12.39
C ALA A 83 10.64 1.01 -11.25
N GLY A 84 10.32 -0.03 -10.47
CA GLY A 84 9.54 0.13 -9.24
C GLY A 84 10.28 0.91 -8.15
N PHE A 85 9.54 1.46 -7.20
CA PHE A 85 10.11 2.21 -6.07
C PHE A 85 10.62 1.30 -4.96
N LEU A 86 9.89 0.20 -4.69
CA LEU A 86 10.17 -0.68 -3.55
C LEU A 86 9.79 -2.13 -3.88
N GLN A 87 10.63 -3.06 -3.42
CA GLN A 87 10.35 -4.47 -3.34
C GLN A 87 10.70 -4.98 -1.94
N ILE A 88 9.76 -5.65 -1.27
CA ILE A 88 10.02 -6.39 -0.02
C ILE A 88 9.58 -7.83 -0.22
N GLY A 89 10.48 -8.78 0.00
CA GLY A 89 10.27 -10.20 -0.26
C GLY A 89 10.43 -10.59 -1.72
N GLY A 90 10.24 -11.87 -1.99
CA GLY A 90 10.39 -12.45 -3.32
C GLY A 90 11.83 -12.73 -3.74
N PHE A 91 12.02 -13.87 -4.40
CA PHE A 91 13.34 -14.31 -4.88
C PHE A 91 13.81 -13.48 -6.09
N SER A 92 12.92 -13.23 -7.05
CA SER A 92 13.29 -12.55 -8.29
C SER A 92 13.53 -11.05 -8.06
N ASN A 93 14.53 -10.50 -8.75
CA ASN A 93 14.75 -9.06 -8.75
C ASN A 93 13.77 -8.39 -9.75
N LEU A 94 12.85 -7.59 -9.21
CA LEU A 94 11.84 -6.87 -9.99
C LEU A 94 12.30 -5.45 -10.37
N SER A 95 13.60 -5.18 -10.28
CA SER A 95 14.22 -3.89 -10.66
C SER A 95 13.73 -2.67 -9.84
N ALA A 96 13.28 -2.89 -8.60
CA ALA A 96 12.91 -1.79 -7.73
C ALA A 96 14.14 -1.01 -7.23
N ALA A 97 13.99 0.31 -7.03
CA ALA A 97 15.04 1.19 -6.51
C ALA A 97 15.51 0.78 -5.11
N GLN A 98 14.59 0.27 -4.28
CA GLN A 98 14.89 -0.30 -2.97
C GLN A 98 14.43 -1.74 -2.93
N ARG A 99 15.27 -2.64 -2.41
CA ARG A 99 14.96 -4.06 -2.29
C ARG A 99 15.33 -4.58 -0.91
N TYR A 100 14.38 -5.28 -0.29
CA TYR A 100 14.52 -5.92 1.01
C TYR A 100 14.04 -7.36 0.97
N PHE A 101 14.47 -8.17 1.93
CA PHE A 101 14.05 -9.56 2.08
C PHE A 101 13.39 -9.76 3.43
N TRP A 102 12.41 -10.66 3.49
CA TRP A 102 11.88 -11.10 4.76
C TRP A 102 12.95 -11.87 5.54
N PRO A 103 12.97 -11.76 6.88
CA PRO A 103 14.06 -12.31 7.69
C PRO A 103 14.04 -13.86 7.79
N ASN A 104 12.93 -14.49 7.39
CA ASN A 104 12.75 -15.95 7.46
C ASN A 104 11.70 -16.39 6.43
N GLY A 105 11.42 -17.72 6.35
CA GLY A 105 10.43 -18.29 5.45
C GLY A 105 11.01 -19.00 4.23
N ALA A 106 12.33 -19.19 4.18
CA ALA A 106 13.06 -19.78 3.06
C ALA A 106 12.80 -21.31 2.91
N SER A 107 11.52 -21.68 2.75
CA SER A 107 11.08 -23.05 2.48
C SER A 107 9.78 -23.07 1.68
N SER A 108 9.65 -24.06 0.78
CA SER A 108 8.45 -24.33 -0.01
C SER A 108 7.52 -25.36 0.63
N ALA A 109 7.84 -25.86 1.82
CA ALA A 109 6.99 -26.84 2.49
C ALA A 109 5.70 -26.18 2.99
N PRO A 110 4.51 -26.73 2.69
CA PRO A 110 3.26 -26.26 3.28
C PRO A 110 3.35 -26.23 4.82
N GLY A 111 2.78 -25.20 5.44
CA GLY A 111 2.90 -24.93 6.88
C GLY A 111 4.13 -24.08 7.25
N THR A 112 5.02 -23.76 6.31
CA THR A 112 6.13 -22.83 6.56
C THR A 112 5.59 -21.42 6.84
N THR A 113 6.10 -20.80 7.91
CA THR A 113 5.76 -19.42 8.27
C THR A 113 6.86 -18.45 7.87
N SER A 114 6.48 -17.25 7.46
CA SER A 114 7.36 -16.09 7.37
C SER A 114 6.85 -15.03 8.34
N ILE A 115 7.63 -14.72 9.39
CA ILE A 115 7.27 -13.78 10.45
C ILE A 115 8.44 -12.84 10.68
N GLY A 116 8.19 -11.54 10.59
CA GLY A 116 9.22 -10.53 10.84
C GLY A 116 8.85 -9.17 10.27
N SER A 117 9.79 -8.25 10.37
CA SER A 117 9.62 -6.90 9.87
C SER A 117 10.87 -6.39 9.13
N VAL A 118 10.63 -5.43 8.26
CA VAL A 118 11.64 -4.68 7.50
C VAL A 118 11.44 -3.21 7.77
N THR A 119 12.53 -2.49 8.08
CA THR A 119 12.55 -1.02 8.13
C THR A 119 13.22 -0.52 6.87
N LEU A 120 12.60 0.46 6.20
CA LEU A 120 13.14 1.06 4.99
C LEU A 120 14.28 2.02 5.35
N THR A 121 15.38 1.97 4.58
CA THR A 121 16.47 2.96 4.71
C THR A 121 16.06 4.33 4.17
N THR A 122 15.19 4.35 3.17
CA THR A 122 14.56 5.57 2.64
C THR A 122 13.07 5.39 2.64
N ALA A 123 12.37 6.17 3.44
CA ALA A 123 10.91 6.14 3.52
C ALA A 123 10.26 6.62 2.21
N LEU A 124 9.08 6.10 1.88
CA LEU A 124 8.30 6.50 0.71
C LEU A 124 7.11 7.35 1.16
N ASN A 125 6.99 8.55 0.61
CA ASN A 125 5.86 9.43 0.87
C ASN A 125 4.72 9.15 -0.10
N PHE A 126 3.50 9.07 0.44
CA PHE A 126 2.26 8.93 -0.30
C PHE A 126 1.39 10.15 -0.08
N THR A 127 0.94 10.77 -1.17
CA THR A 127 0.13 12.00 -1.16
C THR A 127 -1.35 11.74 -1.44
N GLY A 128 -1.70 10.51 -1.81
CA GLY A 128 -3.01 10.10 -2.30
C GLY A 128 -3.13 10.08 -3.82
N ASP A 129 -2.11 10.56 -4.54
CA ASP A 129 -2.06 10.54 -6.00
C ASP A 129 -1.23 9.34 -6.50
N LYS A 130 -1.93 8.27 -6.87
CA LYS A 130 -1.30 7.04 -7.37
C LYS A 130 -0.45 7.24 -8.64
N SER A 131 -0.70 8.30 -9.40
CA SER A 131 0.07 8.57 -10.63
C SER A 131 1.48 9.10 -10.34
N VAL A 132 1.71 9.56 -9.11
CA VAL A 132 3.00 10.08 -8.63
C VAL A 132 3.60 9.12 -7.61
N ASP A 133 2.81 8.70 -6.62
CA ASP A 133 3.26 7.92 -5.47
C ASP A 133 3.39 6.42 -5.80
N GLY A 134 2.74 5.99 -6.89
CA GLY A 134 2.59 4.59 -7.24
C GLY A 134 1.45 3.90 -6.49
N THR A 135 1.29 2.64 -6.81
CA THR A 135 0.32 1.72 -6.25
C THR A 135 1.06 0.64 -5.47
N ILE A 136 0.52 0.21 -4.34
CA ILE A 136 1.10 -0.88 -3.56
C ILE A 136 0.43 -2.18 -3.96
N TRP A 137 1.24 -3.14 -4.33
CA TRP A 137 0.85 -4.45 -4.81
C TRP A 137 1.33 -5.53 -3.84
N VAL A 138 0.59 -6.63 -3.76
CA VAL A 138 1.01 -7.86 -3.08
C VAL A 138 0.88 -9.04 -4.06
N GLY A 139 1.85 -9.94 -4.06
CA GLY A 139 1.84 -11.08 -4.97
C GLY A 139 3.01 -12.03 -4.77
N ASN A 140 3.20 -12.95 -5.72
CA ASN A 140 4.33 -13.86 -5.72
C ASN A 140 5.55 -13.18 -6.36
N GLY A 141 6.62 -13.04 -5.62
CA GLY A 141 7.90 -12.51 -6.09
C GLY A 141 8.86 -13.54 -6.66
N TYR A 142 8.38 -14.77 -6.91
CA TYR A 142 9.10 -15.82 -7.63
C TYR A 142 8.32 -16.19 -8.90
N GLY A 143 8.61 -15.51 -10.00
CA GLY A 143 7.81 -15.54 -11.22
C GLY A 143 8.23 -16.57 -12.27
N ALA A 144 9.01 -17.58 -11.92
CA ALA A 144 9.33 -18.65 -12.86
C ALA A 144 8.06 -19.37 -13.36
N SER A 145 8.10 -19.94 -14.54
CA SER A 145 6.94 -20.64 -15.11
C SER A 145 6.47 -21.78 -14.22
N GLY A 146 5.17 -21.83 -13.94
CA GLY A 146 4.55 -22.86 -13.08
C GLY A 146 4.69 -22.64 -11.58
N THR A 147 5.29 -21.54 -11.14
CA THR A 147 5.36 -21.18 -9.72
C THR A 147 3.99 -20.72 -9.23
N SER A 148 3.64 -21.11 -8.01
CA SER A 148 2.43 -20.68 -7.32
C SER A 148 2.60 -20.87 -5.83
N GLY A 149 2.11 -19.91 -5.06
CA GLY A 149 2.00 -20.01 -3.61
C GLY A 149 0.61 -19.59 -3.15
N THR A 150 0.14 -20.22 -2.09
CA THR A 150 -1.09 -19.85 -1.39
C THR A 150 -0.72 -19.47 0.03
N TRP A 151 -1.12 -18.28 0.47
CA TRP A 151 -0.78 -17.74 1.78
C TRP A 151 -2.01 -17.38 2.59
N THR A 152 -1.91 -17.62 3.89
CA THR A 152 -2.85 -17.14 4.91
C THR A 152 -2.10 -16.35 5.97
N GLY A 153 -2.67 -15.24 6.44
CA GLY A 153 -2.07 -14.39 7.48
C GLY A 153 -2.23 -12.90 7.22
N THR A 154 -1.25 -12.11 7.62
CA THR A 154 -1.32 -10.65 7.54
C THR A 154 -0.01 -10.02 7.07
N ILE A 155 -0.16 -8.89 6.38
CA ILE A 155 0.92 -7.96 6.06
C ILE A 155 0.53 -6.62 6.69
N THR A 156 1.44 -5.97 7.40
CA THR A 156 1.24 -4.62 7.96
C THR A 156 2.23 -3.67 7.33
N LEU A 157 1.75 -2.53 6.84
CA LEU A 157 2.52 -1.45 6.24
C LEU A 157 2.53 -0.27 7.21
N PHE A 158 3.71 0.16 7.65
CA PHE A 158 3.85 1.14 8.73
C PHE A 158 3.86 2.57 8.22
N GLY A 159 3.06 3.42 8.88
CA GLY A 159 3.09 4.86 8.69
C GLY A 159 2.24 5.38 7.52
N ILE A 160 1.38 4.58 6.95
CA ILE A 160 0.47 4.98 5.86
C ILE A 160 -0.97 4.58 6.18
N ASP A 161 -1.92 5.32 5.59
CA ASP A 161 -3.35 5.11 5.75
C ASP A 161 -4.08 5.12 4.40
N ALA A 162 -5.22 4.43 4.34
CA ALA A 162 -6.11 4.43 3.20
C ALA A 162 -7.26 5.42 3.45
N VAL A 163 -7.28 6.52 2.71
CA VAL A 163 -8.29 7.57 2.85
C VAL A 163 -9.27 7.53 1.67
N PRO A 164 -10.58 7.74 1.93
CA PRO A 164 -11.56 7.77 0.84
C PRO A 164 -11.26 8.90 -0.15
N VAL A 165 -11.28 8.57 -1.45
CA VAL A 165 -11.21 9.58 -2.52
C VAL A 165 -12.59 10.24 -2.65
N PRO A 166 -12.70 11.58 -2.51
CA PRO A 166 -13.97 12.26 -2.66
C PRO A 166 -14.58 11.99 -4.03
N ALA A 167 -15.84 11.52 -4.06
CA ALA A 167 -16.55 11.35 -5.33
C ALA A 167 -16.57 12.68 -6.12
N PRO A 168 -16.36 12.66 -7.45
CA PRO A 168 -16.29 13.87 -8.27
C PRO A 168 -17.48 14.83 -8.07
N GLY A 169 -18.67 14.29 -7.77
CA GLY A 169 -19.88 15.07 -7.46
C GLY A 169 -19.87 15.77 -6.10
N ALA A 170 -19.11 15.28 -5.12
CA ALA A 170 -19.08 15.87 -3.79
C ALA A 170 -18.41 17.24 -3.78
N ILE A 171 -17.34 17.41 -4.57
CA ILE A 171 -16.64 18.69 -4.74
C ILE A 171 -17.54 19.71 -5.48
N ALA A 172 -18.30 19.27 -6.49
CA ALA A 172 -19.24 20.11 -7.21
C ALA A 172 -20.39 20.60 -6.30
N LEU A 173 -20.91 19.75 -5.40
CA LEU A 173 -21.95 20.11 -4.43
C LEU A 173 -21.45 21.12 -3.40
N LEU A 174 -20.23 20.98 -2.89
CA LEU A 174 -19.61 21.95 -1.98
C LEU A 174 -19.39 23.30 -2.65
N GLY A 175 -18.97 23.32 -3.92
CA GLY A 175 -18.83 24.54 -4.72
C GLY A 175 -20.18 25.24 -4.93
N LEU A 176 -21.25 24.51 -5.25
CA LEU A 176 -22.60 25.06 -5.42
C LEU A 176 -23.19 25.58 -4.11
N ALA A 177 -22.99 24.89 -2.99
CA ALA A 177 -23.43 25.32 -1.66
C ALA A 177 -22.73 26.64 -1.24
N GLY A 178 -21.44 26.79 -1.53
CA GLY A 178 -20.66 28.02 -1.30
C GLY A 178 -21.20 29.20 -2.12
N LEU A 179 -21.59 28.98 -3.39
CA LEU A 179 -22.20 30.02 -4.26
C LEU A 179 -23.60 30.40 -3.81
N ALA A 180 -24.42 29.45 -3.37
CA ALA A 180 -25.77 29.71 -2.87
C ALA A 180 -25.76 30.51 -1.56
N GLY A 181 -24.78 30.26 -0.67
CA GLY A 181 -24.59 31.04 0.57
C GLY A 181 -24.21 32.52 0.34
N ARG A 182 -23.56 32.84 -0.77
CA ARG A 182 -23.11 34.19 -1.10
C ARG A 182 -24.23 35.10 -1.62
N ARG A 183 -25.36 34.52 -2.07
CA ARG A 183 -26.52 35.28 -2.59
C ARG A 183 -27.50 35.81 -1.54
N ARG A 184 -27.29 35.52 -0.27
CA ARG A 184 -28.17 35.93 0.86
C ARG A 184 -27.63 37.08 1.70
N ARG A 185 -26.75 37.94 1.12
CA ARG A 185 -26.35 39.22 1.74
C ARG A 185 -26.64 40.39 0.83
#